data_eaad56bfde306ccadfb730da058f0f4e
#
_entry.id   eaad56bfde306ccadfb730da058f0f4e
#
_cell.length_a   1.000
_cell.length_b   1.000
_cell.length_c   1.000
_cell.angle_alpha   90.00
_cell.angle_beta   90.00
_cell.angle_gamma   90.00
#
_symmetry.space_group_name_H-M   'P 1'
#
loop_
_entity.id
_entity.type
_entity.pdbx_description
1 polymer ?
#
loop_
_entity_poly.entity_id
_entity_poly.type
_entity_poly.pdbx_seq_one_letter_code
_entity_poly.pdbx_strand_id
1 'polypeptide(L)'
;MKQTYAKLFSGVALTGLLMLASCQSPYKLARIDGSMITIDSIWDVHPDTDAVALLAPYKASVDSMMYRVVGTSEMTMDKGAPESLLSNLVADVLREAAVQVLGKPADMGLMNMGGLRNILSEGEITCGNIYEILPFENSLCVVTVKGSVLKELFASIAACRGEGVSGVRLDITKDGE
;
A
#
# COMPACT_ATOMS: atom_id res chain seq x y z
N MET A 1 -60.09 -34.79 3.23
CA MET A 1 -59.16 -33.68 3.49
C MET A 1 -57.84 -34.08 4.19
N LYS A 2 -57.82 -34.82 5.29
CA LYS A 2 -56.58 -35.22 6.03
C LYS A 2 -55.58 -36.01 5.18
N GLN A 3 -56.00 -36.90 4.31
CA GLN A 3 -55.09 -37.71 3.47
C GLN A 3 -54.38 -36.90 2.34
N THR A 4 -55.04 -35.83 1.85
CA THR A 4 -54.47 -34.99 0.80
C THR A 4 -53.33 -34.14 1.32
N TYR A 5 -53.47 -33.60 2.53
CA TYR A 5 -52.37 -32.83 3.18
C TYR A 5 -51.16 -33.70 3.58
N ALA A 6 -51.41 -34.94 4.00
CA ALA A 6 -50.31 -35.88 4.33
C ALA A 6 -49.47 -36.19 3.07
N LYS A 7 -50.08 -36.41 1.92
CA LYS A 7 -49.36 -36.66 0.66
C LYS A 7 -48.60 -35.41 0.18
N LEU A 8 -49.18 -34.21 0.37
CA LEU A 8 -48.54 -32.94 0.02
C LEU A 8 -47.29 -32.70 0.91
N PHE A 9 -47.44 -32.97 2.22
CA PHE A 9 -46.32 -32.81 3.17
C PHE A 9 -45.17 -33.81 2.92
N SER A 10 -45.50 -35.06 2.57
CA SER A 10 -44.49 -36.06 2.20
C SER A 10 -43.78 -35.68 0.89
N GLY A 11 -44.45 -35.10 -0.09
CA GLY A 11 -43.84 -34.63 -1.33
C GLY A 11 -42.87 -33.49 -1.10
N VAL A 12 -43.24 -32.49 -0.30
CA VAL A 12 -42.39 -31.35 0.03
C VAL A 12 -41.15 -31.77 0.85
N ALA A 13 -41.35 -32.68 1.80
CA ALA A 13 -40.25 -33.23 2.61
C ALA A 13 -39.25 -34.03 1.76
N LEU A 14 -39.72 -34.83 0.81
CA LEU A 14 -38.87 -35.61 -0.10
C LEU A 14 -38.09 -34.70 -1.06
N THR A 15 -38.71 -33.65 -1.60
CA THR A 15 -38.07 -32.67 -2.46
C THR A 15 -37.01 -31.88 -1.70
N GLY A 16 -37.27 -31.48 -0.46
CA GLY A 16 -36.31 -30.83 0.42
C GLY A 16 -35.05 -31.70 0.73
N LEU A 17 -35.29 -33.00 0.93
CA LEU A 17 -34.19 -33.95 1.20
C LEU A 17 -33.30 -34.18 -0.01
N LEU A 18 -33.89 -34.16 -1.23
CA LEU A 18 -33.15 -34.28 -2.49
C LEU A 18 -32.26 -33.05 -2.78
N MET A 19 -32.69 -31.86 -2.37
CA MET A 19 -31.93 -30.61 -2.50
C MET A 19 -30.70 -30.57 -1.59
N LEU A 20 -30.73 -31.25 -0.43
CA LEU A 20 -29.59 -31.33 0.48
C LEU A 20 -28.47 -32.27 -0.02
N ALA A 21 -28.80 -33.22 -0.89
CA ALA A 21 -27.82 -34.15 -1.49
C ALA A 21 -27.03 -33.57 -2.67
N SER A 22 -27.45 -32.41 -3.20
CA SER A 22 -26.92 -31.82 -4.45
C SER A 22 -25.60 -31.07 -4.31
N CYS A 23 -25.04 -30.88 -3.10
CA CYS A 23 -23.85 -30.06 -2.88
C CYS A 23 -22.56 -30.82 -2.62
N GLN A 24 -22.47 -32.09 -2.97
CA GLN A 24 -21.20 -32.82 -2.86
C GLN A 24 -20.46 -32.79 -4.21
N SER A 25 -19.38 -32.02 -4.24
CA SER A 25 -18.44 -32.10 -5.38
C SER A 25 -17.87 -33.51 -5.48
N PRO A 26 -18.03 -34.19 -6.63
CA PRO A 26 -17.44 -35.52 -6.85
C PRO A 26 -15.90 -35.45 -6.96
N TYR A 27 -15.36 -34.23 -7.08
CA TYR A 27 -13.92 -34.05 -7.22
C TYR A 27 -13.26 -33.88 -5.87
N LYS A 28 -12.28 -34.72 -5.60
CA LYS A 28 -11.38 -34.59 -4.44
C LYS A 28 -10.00 -34.24 -4.99
N LEU A 29 -9.37 -33.26 -4.34
CA LEU A 29 -7.98 -32.93 -4.62
C LEU A 29 -7.13 -34.19 -4.33
N ALA A 30 -6.55 -34.78 -5.38
CA ALA A 30 -5.75 -35.99 -5.26
C ALA A 30 -4.28 -35.66 -4.96
N ARG A 31 -3.75 -34.61 -5.62
CA ARG A 31 -2.35 -34.22 -5.48
C ARG A 31 -2.17 -32.78 -6.01
N ILE A 32 -1.27 -32.05 -5.37
CA ILE A 32 -0.72 -30.80 -5.89
C ILE A 32 0.80 -30.99 -5.96
N ASP A 33 1.35 -30.86 -7.15
CA ASP A 33 2.78 -30.76 -7.36
C ASP A 33 3.09 -29.30 -7.69
N GLY A 34 4.05 -28.72 -7.00
CA GLY A 34 4.50 -27.36 -7.22
C GLY A 34 6.03 -27.29 -7.11
N SER A 35 6.62 -26.42 -7.88
CA SER A 35 8.03 -26.07 -7.77
C SER A 35 8.18 -24.55 -7.77
N MET A 36 9.19 -24.05 -7.07
CA MET A 36 9.59 -22.66 -7.16
C MET A 36 10.73 -22.53 -8.17
N ILE A 37 10.55 -21.60 -9.10
CA ILE A 37 11.62 -21.18 -10.02
C ILE A 37 12.03 -19.79 -9.55
N THR A 38 13.27 -19.69 -9.10
CA THR A 38 13.83 -18.41 -8.69
C THR A 38 14.05 -17.53 -9.93
N ILE A 39 13.60 -16.29 -9.87
CA ILE A 39 13.91 -15.28 -10.87
C ILE A 39 15.12 -14.51 -10.34
N ASP A 40 16.29 -14.82 -10.88
CA ASP A 40 17.57 -14.24 -10.49
C ASP A 40 18.46 -14.01 -11.73
N SER A 41 19.69 -13.58 -11.54
CA SER A 41 20.62 -13.22 -12.61
C SER A 41 20.99 -14.36 -13.57
N ILE A 42 20.67 -15.63 -13.25
CA ILE A 42 20.93 -16.73 -14.20
C ILE A 42 20.12 -16.59 -15.49
N TRP A 43 18.95 -15.92 -15.43
CA TRP A 43 18.11 -15.67 -16.59
C TRP A 43 18.65 -14.56 -17.50
N ASP A 44 19.57 -13.72 -17.01
CA ASP A 44 20.19 -12.64 -17.77
C ASP A 44 21.27 -13.16 -18.73
N VAL A 45 21.73 -14.42 -18.55
CA VAL A 45 22.80 -15.04 -19.38
C VAL A 45 22.34 -15.24 -20.82
N HIS A 46 21.05 -15.49 -21.02
CA HIS A 46 20.46 -15.70 -22.35
C HIS A 46 19.18 -14.85 -22.50
N PRO A 47 19.32 -13.51 -22.62
CA PRO A 47 18.16 -12.65 -22.79
C PRO A 47 17.46 -12.89 -24.13
N ASP A 48 16.16 -12.74 -24.14
CA ASP A 48 15.38 -12.71 -25.38
C ASP A 48 15.74 -11.42 -26.16
N THR A 49 16.44 -11.59 -27.27
CA THR A 49 16.97 -10.47 -28.06
C THR A 49 15.86 -9.61 -28.65
N ASP A 50 14.72 -10.20 -29.02
CA ASP A 50 13.60 -9.48 -29.62
C ASP A 50 12.88 -8.65 -28.54
N ALA A 51 12.71 -9.22 -27.35
CA ALA A 51 12.16 -8.48 -26.21
C ALA A 51 13.08 -7.31 -25.80
N VAL A 52 14.39 -7.54 -25.75
CA VAL A 52 15.38 -6.49 -25.44
C VAL A 52 15.31 -5.37 -26.47
N ALA A 53 15.29 -5.69 -27.76
CA ALA A 53 15.20 -4.70 -28.83
C ALA A 53 13.89 -3.88 -28.78
N LEU A 54 12.77 -4.54 -28.47
CA LEU A 54 11.48 -3.90 -28.31
C LEU A 54 11.47 -2.92 -27.12
N LEU A 55 12.08 -3.30 -25.99
CA LEU A 55 12.08 -2.52 -24.75
C LEU A 55 13.15 -1.41 -24.73
N ALA A 56 14.22 -1.53 -25.53
CA ALA A 56 15.37 -0.62 -25.47
C ALA A 56 15.01 0.86 -25.56
N PRO A 57 14.14 1.35 -26.48
CA PRO A 57 13.81 2.79 -26.54
C PRO A 57 13.06 3.27 -25.31
N TYR A 58 12.19 2.44 -24.75
CA TYR A 58 11.45 2.78 -23.52
C TYR A 58 12.37 2.81 -22.32
N LYS A 59 13.25 1.79 -22.21
CA LYS A 59 14.25 1.71 -21.14
C LYS A 59 15.16 2.92 -21.14
N ALA A 60 15.68 3.35 -22.27
CA ALA A 60 16.56 4.52 -22.38
C ALA A 60 15.85 5.81 -21.88
N SER A 61 14.57 5.98 -22.22
CA SER A 61 13.78 7.12 -21.74
C SER A 61 13.57 7.09 -20.22
N VAL A 62 13.19 5.94 -19.69
CA VAL A 62 12.98 5.76 -18.26
C VAL A 62 14.29 5.94 -17.48
N ASP A 63 15.36 5.30 -17.93
CA ASP A 63 16.68 5.36 -17.27
C ASP A 63 17.18 6.81 -17.18
N SER A 64 17.02 7.62 -18.23
CA SER A 64 17.45 9.02 -18.23
C SER A 64 16.76 9.86 -17.15
N MET A 65 15.53 9.51 -16.79
CA MET A 65 14.77 10.15 -15.72
C MET A 65 15.14 9.58 -14.35
N MET A 66 15.19 8.25 -14.24
CA MET A 66 15.36 7.55 -12.97
C MET A 66 16.75 7.72 -12.37
N TYR A 67 17.81 7.80 -13.21
CA TYR A 67 19.20 8.01 -12.73
C TYR A 67 19.53 9.48 -12.46
N ARG A 68 18.60 10.40 -12.66
CA ARG A 68 18.84 11.81 -12.31
C ARG A 68 18.97 11.97 -10.82
N VAL A 69 20.13 12.43 -10.35
CA VAL A 69 20.38 12.77 -8.96
C VAL A 69 19.56 13.99 -8.56
N VAL A 70 18.85 13.90 -7.46
CA VAL A 70 17.99 14.96 -6.91
C VAL A 70 18.48 15.50 -5.57
N GLY A 71 19.41 14.80 -4.92
CA GLY A 71 19.97 15.21 -3.64
C GLY A 71 20.94 14.18 -3.11
N THR A 72 21.32 14.36 -1.84
CA THR A 72 22.17 13.45 -1.09
C THR A 72 21.62 13.28 0.33
N SER A 73 21.79 12.11 0.91
CA SER A 73 21.49 11.83 2.31
C SER A 73 22.76 11.51 3.07
N GLU A 74 22.95 12.11 4.23
CA GLU A 74 24.09 11.83 5.13
C GLU A 74 23.91 10.54 5.94
N MET A 75 22.70 9.95 5.90
CA MET A 75 22.38 8.72 6.63
C MET A 75 21.26 7.95 5.97
N THR A 76 21.21 6.66 6.26
CA THR A 76 20.06 5.83 5.88
C THR A 76 18.86 6.16 6.75
N MET A 77 17.67 6.36 6.12
CA MET A 77 16.41 6.61 6.79
C MET A 77 15.41 5.52 6.45
N ASP A 78 14.77 4.97 7.47
CA ASP A 78 13.72 3.97 7.34
C ASP A 78 12.42 4.49 7.95
N LYS A 79 11.32 3.83 7.64
CA LYS A 79 10.00 4.09 8.25
C LYS A 79 9.85 3.28 9.54
N GLY A 80 9.12 3.80 10.49
CA GLY A 80 8.86 3.12 11.75
C GLY A 80 7.88 3.87 12.63
N ALA A 81 7.06 3.11 13.36
CA ALA A 81 6.10 3.65 14.31
C ALA A 81 6.74 3.77 15.72
N PRO A 82 6.37 4.74 16.52
CA PRO A 82 5.39 5.81 16.25
C PRO A 82 5.93 6.95 15.36
N GLU A 83 7.23 7.01 15.17
CA GLU A 83 7.97 8.07 14.50
C GLU A 83 9.21 7.48 13.81
N SER A 84 9.64 8.07 12.68
CA SER A 84 10.87 7.72 12.01
C SER A 84 11.42 8.89 11.19
N LEU A 85 12.72 8.84 10.89
CA LEU A 85 13.38 9.88 10.09
C LEU A 85 12.74 10.01 8.71
N LEU A 86 12.43 8.89 8.04
CA LEU A 86 11.85 8.93 6.70
C LEU A 86 10.41 9.46 6.70
N SER A 87 9.59 9.04 7.66
CA SER A 87 8.21 9.53 7.74
C SER A 87 8.16 11.02 8.08
N ASN A 88 9.06 11.49 8.95
CA ASN A 88 9.18 12.92 9.28
C ASN A 88 9.63 13.72 8.07
N LEU A 89 10.68 13.28 7.37
CA LEU A 89 11.16 13.95 6.15
C LEU A 89 10.04 14.10 5.11
N VAL A 90 9.32 13.01 4.84
CA VAL A 90 8.23 13.06 3.84
C VAL A 90 7.09 13.96 4.30
N ALA A 91 6.71 13.92 5.58
CA ALA A 91 5.68 14.82 6.11
C ALA A 91 6.11 16.30 6.06
N ASP A 92 7.38 16.59 6.32
CA ASP A 92 7.94 17.94 6.17
C ASP A 92 7.88 18.42 4.73
N VAL A 93 8.31 17.59 3.78
CA VAL A 93 8.25 17.90 2.35
C VAL A 93 6.81 18.16 1.89
N LEU A 94 5.84 17.36 2.32
CA LEU A 94 4.42 17.57 1.98
C LEU A 94 3.90 18.89 2.56
N ARG A 95 4.27 19.20 3.80
CA ARG A 95 3.87 20.45 4.45
C ARG A 95 4.44 21.68 3.73
N GLU A 96 5.72 21.65 3.36
CA GLU A 96 6.37 22.69 2.58
C GLU A 96 5.80 22.80 1.16
N ALA A 97 5.47 21.69 0.49
CA ALA A 97 4.89 21.69 -0.85
C ALA A 97 3.53 22.42 -0.90
N ALA A 98 2.81 22.52 0.22
CA ALA A 98 1.58 23.31 0.32
C ALA A 98 1.79 24.80 0.01
N VAL A 99 3.02 25.31 0.07
CA VAL A 99 3.36 26.70 -0.31
C VAL A 99 2.91 27.03 -1.73
N GLN A 100 2.97 26.07 -2.64
CA GLN A 100 2.55 26.26 -4.03
C GLN A 100 1.05 26.61 -4.15
N VAL A 101 0.22 26.17 -3.20
CA VAL A 101 -1.23 26.40 -3.19
C VAL A 101 -1.61 27.53 -2.23
N LEU A 102 -0.98 27.59 -1.06
CA LEU A 102 -1.35 28.50 0.03
C LEU A 102 -0.51 29.78 0.07
N GLY A 103 0.64 29.83 -0.63
CA GLY A 103 1.64 30.89 -0.47
C GLY A 103 2.43 30.83 0.84
N LYS A 104 2.18 29.83 1.69
CA LYS A 104 2.87 29.55 2.96
C LYS A 104 2.78 28.02 3.24
N PRO A 105 3.65 27.46 4.10
CA PRO A 105 3.49 26.08 4.56
C PRO A 105 2.13 25.87 5.21
N ALA A 106 1.59 24.65 5.12
CA ALA A 106 0.41 24.25 5.88
C ALA A 106 0.71 24.23 7.38
N ASP A 107 -0.32 24.38 8.22
CA ASP A 107 -0.15 24.29 9.67
C ASP A 107 0.31 22.87 10.07
N MET A 108 -0.15 21.84 9.35
CA MET A 108 0.20 20.45 9.58
C MET A 108 0.39 19.73 8.23
N GLY A 109 1.38 18.82 8.16
CA GLY A 109 1.53 17.80 7.14
C GLY A 109 1.20 16.43 7.70
N LEU A 110 0.59 15.57 6.89
CA LEU A 110 0.27 14.18 7.26
C LEU A 110 0.61 13.25 6.08
N MET A 111 1.34 12.19 6.39
CA MET A 111 1.65 11.10 5.46
C MET A 111 1.41 9.76 6.13
N ASN A 112 0.65 8.88 5.49
CA ASN A 112 0.48 7.52 5.99
C ASN A 112 1.76 6.70 5.76
N MET A 113 2.32 6.13 6.82
CA MET A 113 3.56 5.34 6.75
C MET A 113 3.45 4.11 5.84
N GLY A 114 2.25 3.57 5.67
CA GLY A 114 1.99 2.46 4.74
C GLY A 114 2.27 2.80 3.27
N GLY A 115 2.27 4.09 2.91
CA GLY A 115 2.62 4.60 1.59
C GLY A 115 4.12 4.56 1.29
N LEU A 116 4.98 4.55 2.31
CA LEU A 116 6.42 4.43 2.16
C LEU A 116 6.78 2.96 1.95
N ARG A 117 7.43 2.65 0.81
CA ARG A 117 7.62 1.25 0.38
C ARG A 117 9.07 0.78 0.45
N ASN A 118 10.03 1.69 0.50
CA ASN A 118 11.45 1.41 0.59
C ASN A 118 12.13 2.37 1.58
N ILE A 119 13.39 2.12 1.89
CA ILE A 119 14.26 3.00 2.70
C ILE A 119 14.90 4.06 1.81
N LEU A 120 15.31 5.17 2.40
CA LEU A 120 16.19 6.14 1.78
C LEU A 120 17.63 5.83 2.23
N SER A 121 18.44 5.34 1.31
CA SER A 121 19.84 4.99 1.61
C SER A 121 20.72 6.23 1.77
N GLU A 122 21.77 6.11 2.56
CA GLU A 122 22.87 7.09 2.59
C GLU A 122 23.54 7.21 1.21
N GLY A 123 23.94 8.43 0.84
CA GLY A 123 24.62 8.73 -0.42
C GLY A 123 23.75 9.51 -1.40
N GLU A 124 24.03 9.37 -2.68
CA GLU A 124 23.28 10.03 -3.74
C GLU A 124 21.83 9.49 -3.81
N ILE A 125 20.90 10.42 -3.93
CA ILE A 125 19.47 10.13 -4.09
C ILE A 125 19.08 10.43 -5.53
N THR A 126 18.57 9.42 -6.22
CA THR A 126 18.06 9.55 -7.58
C THR A 126 16.54 9.66 -7.61
N CYS A 127 15.99 10.09 -8.75
CA CYS A 127 14.55 10.02 -8.97
C CYS A 127 14.02 8.59 -8.77
N GLY A 128 14.77 7.56 -9.22
CA GLY A 128 14.42 6.16 -9.03
C GLY A 128 14.25 5.79 -7.56
N ASN A 129 15.16 6.23 -6.69
CA ASN A 129 15.04 5.98 -5.25
C ASN A 129 13.75 6.59 -4.68
N ILE A 130 13.37 7.79 -5.14
CA ILE A 130 12.10 8.41 -4.70
C ILE A 130 10.89 7.60 -5.19
N TYR A 131 10.92 7.12 -6.44
CA TYR A 131 9.86 6.25 -6.97
C TYR A 131 9.78 4.90 -6.23
N GLU A 132 10.90 4.34 -5.77
CA GLU A 132 10.90 3.13 -4.95
C GLU A 132 10.29 3.36 -3.57
N ILE A 133 10.52 4.54 -2.97
CA ILE A 133 9.96 4.91 -1.67
C ILE A 133 8.46 5.24 -1.81
N LEU A 134 8.08 6.00 -2.83
CA LEU A 134 6.73 6.52 -3.07
C LEU A 134 6.24 6.12 -4.47
N PRO A 135 5.92 4.83 -4.71
CA PRO A 135 5.59 4.33 -6.05
C PRO A 135 4.17 4.68 -6.52
N PHE A 136 3.36 5.32 -5.68
CA PHE A 136 1.97 5.62 -5.99
C PHE A 136 1.81 7.04 -6.50
N GLU A 137 1.02 7.24 -7.57
CA GLU A 137 0.60 8.56 -8.03
C GLU A 137 -0.45 9.15 -7.07
N ASN A 138 0.01 9.76 -6.00
CA ASN A 138 -0.84 10.44 -5.04
C ASN A 138 -0.91 11.94 -5.38
N SER A 139 -2.07 12.54 -5.13
CA SER A 139 -2.23 13.99 -5.20
C SER A 139 -2.03 14.62 -3.82
N LEU A 140 -1.26 15.70 -3.76
CA LEU A 140 -1.21 16.54 -2.57
C LEU A 140 -2.54 17.29 -2.42
N CYS A 141 -3.24 17.06 -1.33
CA CYS A 141 -4.49 17.75 -1.00
C CYS A 141 -4.28 18.68 0.18
N VAL A 142 -4.72 19.92 0.04
CA VAL A 142 -4.80 20.89 1.15
C VAL A 142 -6.25 21.01 1.58
N VAL A 143 -6.49 20.74 2.87
CA VAL A 143 -7.84 20.78 3.45
C VAL A 143 -7.89 21.67 4.68
N THR A 144 -9.00 22.33 4.88
CA THR A 144 -9.27 23.09 6.12
C THR A 144 -10.22 22.30 6.99
N VAL A 145 -9.81 22.02 8.21
CA VAL A 145 -10.60 21.22 9.15
C VAL A 145 -10.91 21.99 10.43
N LYS A 146 -12.05 21.68 11.07
CA LYS A 146 -12.40 22.22 12.38
C LYS A 146 -11.55 21.53 13.47
N GLY A 147 -11.30 22.21 14.59
CA GLY A 147 -10.55 21.64 15.70
C GLY A 147 -11.17 20.37 16.31
N SER A 148 -12.50 20.19 16.22
CA SER A 148 -13.16 18.94 16.61
C SER A 148 -12.74 17.75 15.72
N VAL A 149 -12.69 17.96 14.41
CA VAL A 149 -12.24 16.95 13.45
C VAL A 149 -10.75 16.67 13.60
N LEU A 150 -9.95 17.69 13.92
CA LEU A 150 -8.53 17.50 14.18
C LEU A 150 -8.28 16.59 15.41
N LYS A 151 -9.10 16.71 16.47
CA LYS A 151 -9.02 15.80 17.62
C LYS A 151 -9.34 14.35 17.24
N GLU A 152 -10.35 14.13 16.40
CA GLU A 152 -10.68 12.79 15.89
C GLU A 152 -9.55 12.23 15.02
N LEU A 153 -8.91 13.08 14.21
CA LEU A 153 -7.73 12.69 13.43
C LEU A 153 -6.57 12.26 14.34
N PHE A 154 -6.27 13.04 15.39
CA PHE A 154 -5.21 12.67 16.33
C PHE A 154 -5.51 11.35 17.05
N ALA A 155 -6.75 11.13 17.47
CA ALA A 155 -7.16 9.85 18.05
C ALA A 155 -6.98 8.69 17.05
N SER A 156 -7.27 8.91 15.78
CA SER A 156 -7.06 7.90 14.73
C SER A 156 -5.58 7.60 14.51
N ILE A 157 -4.72 8.63 14.51
CA ILE A 157 -3.26 8.48 14.40
C ILE A 157 -2.73 7.71 15.62
N ALA A 158 -3.21 8.02 16.83
CA ALA A 158 -2.81 7.32 18.03
C ALA A 158 -3.22 5.84 18.01
N ALA A 159 -4.45 5.54 17.57
CA ALA A 159 -4.93 4.16 17.42
C ALA A 159 -4.10 3.32 16.43
N CYS A 160 -3.54 3.96 15.39
CA CYS A 160 -2.59 3.33 14.46
C CYS A 160 -1.16 3.28 14.98
N ARG A 161 -0.91 3.80 16.20
CA ARG A 161 0.41 3.90 16.86
C ARG A 161 1.38 4.84 16.16
N GLY A 162 0.88 5.85 15.47
CA GLY A 162 1.66 6.88 14.81
C GLY A 162 1.55 6.84 13.29
N GLU A 163 1.79 7.98 12.70
CA GLU A 163 1.91 8.25 11.26
C GLU A 163 2.96 9.35 11.04
N GLY A 164 3.38 9.58 9.81
CA GLY A 164 4.26 10.70 9.49
C GLY A 164 3.53 12.02 9.65
N VAL A 165 3.92 12.83 10.62
CA VAL A 165 3.33 14.15 10.88
C VAL A 165 4.39 15.25 10.90
N SER A 166 4.01 16.45 10.44
CA SER A 166 4.84 17.65 10.50
C SER A 166 4.02 18.84 11.00
N GLY A 167 4.64 19.78 11.71
CA GLY A 167 3.99 20.95 12.26
C GLY A 167 3.20 20.71 13.56
N VAL A 168 3.14 19.47 14.01
CA VAL A 168 2.51 19.07 15.29
C VAL A 168 3.39 18.06 16.02
N ARG A 169 3.20 17.97 17.33
CA ARG A 169 3.76 16.92 18.17
C ARG A 169 2.63 16.15 18.84
N LEU A 170 2.71 14.83 18.80
CA LEU A 170 1.76 13.92 19.43
C LEU A 170 2.52 13.04 20.44
N ASP A 171 2.02 12.97 21.66
CA ASP A 171 2.48 12.03 22.67
C ASP A 171 1.44 10.90 22.74
N ILE A 172 1.81 9.72 22.23
CA ILE A 172 0.91 8.57 22.10
C ILE A 172 1.20 7.57 23.22
N THR A 173 0.19 7.16 23.97
CA THR A 173 0.30 6.15 25.01
C THR A 173 0.53 4.78 24.42
N LYS A 174 0.98 3.80 25.25
CA LYS A 174 1.15 2.40 24.79
C LYS A 174 -0.17 1.74 24.35
N ASP A 175 -1.29 2.27 24.83
CA ASP A 175 -2.63 1.75 24.51
C ASP A 175 -3.23 2.44 23.26
N GLY A 176 -2.49 3.39 22.66
CA GLY A 176 -2.92 4.07 21.43
C GLY A 176 -3.88 5.24 21.69
N GLU A 177 -3.71 5.93 22.82
CA GLU A 177 -4.45 7.14 23.19
C GLU A 177 -3.54 8.37 23.16
#